data_8d6320e49e2277591a718de3298540ff
#
_entry.id   8d6320e49e2277591a718de3298540ff
#
_cell.length_a   1.000
_cell.length_b   1.000
_cell.length_c   1.000
_cell.angle_alpha   90.00
_cell.angle_beta   90.00
_cell.angle_gamma   90.00
#
_symmetry.space_group_name_H-M   'P 1'
#
loop_
_entity.id
_entity.type
_entity.pdbx_description
1 polymer ?
#
loop_
_entity_poly.entity_id
_entity_poly.type
_entity_poly.pdbx_seq_one_letter_code
_entity_poly.pdbx_strand_id
1 'polypeptide(L)'
;MPVIDCDPARARGRLEAEGVEISPGNTEHELWRAERDGATVVAYEGSVVVQGSDPARLAGLIEGGGGRAHVYFDGASRGNPGPAAVGWVLVTGDGIAAEGSERIGRATNNQAEYAALIAALEAAADYGFDELVIKGDSQLIVKQVRGEWDANDPTLREKRVRVRELLGGFEAWSLDHVPREINDRADELANEALDG
;
A
#
# COMPACT_ATOMS: atom_id res chain seq x y z
N MET A 1 -15.07 -0.73 12.55
CA MET A 1 -14.90 -2.20 12.69
C MET A 1 -15.54 -2.87 11.49
N PRO A 2 -14.74 -3.32 10.50
CA PRO A 2 -15.28 -3.97 9.31
C PRO A 2 -15.95 -5.31 9.62
N VAL A 3 -17.14 -5.51 9.07
CA VAL A 3 -17.84 -6.79 9.05
C VAL A 3 -17.86 -7.24 7.59
N ILE A 4 -17.36 -8.41 7.31
CA ILE A 4 -17.24 -8.95 5.96
C ILE A 4 -18.19 -10.15 5.84
N ASP A 5 -19.20 -10.04 4.97
CA ASP A 5 -20.06 -11.14 4.65
C ASP A 5 -19.33 -12.10 3.71
N CYS A 6 -18.89 -13.23 4.24
CA CYS A 6 -18.14 -14.23 3.48
C CYS A 6 -18.22 -15.62 4.12
N ASP A 7 -17.84 -16.63 3.35
CA ASP A 7 -17.67 -17.99 3.89
C ASP A 7 -16.46 -18.02 4.83
N PRO A 8 -16.67 -18.31 6.14
CA PRO A 8 -15.58 -18.37 7.12
C PRO A 8 -14.48 -19.38 6.77
N ALA A 9 -14.81 -20.48 6.14
CA ALA A 9 -13.83 -21.49 5.72
C ALA A 9 -12.91 -20.96 4.62
N ARG A 10 -13.45 -20.18 3.70
CA ARG A 10 -12.69 -19.51 2.64
C ARG A 10 -11.78 -18.43 3.21
N ALA A 11 -12.30 -17.60 4.12
CA ALA A 11 -11.52 -16.58 4.82
C ALA A 11 -10.34 -17.23 5.58
N ARG A 12 -10.60 -18.32 6.29
CA ARG A 12 -9.58 -19.07 6.99
C ARG A 12 -8.46 -19.55 6.05
N GLY A 13 -8.81 -20.18 4.95
CA GLY A 13 -7.85 -20.69 3.98
C GLY A 13 -6.94 -19.60 3.41
N ARG A 14 -7.46 -18.40 3.20
CA ARG A 14 -6.68 -17.25 2.73
C ARG A 14 -5.70 -16.74 3.77
N LEU A 15 -6.14 -16.64 5.02
CA LEU A 15 -5.26 -16.24 6.12
C LEU A 15 -4.14 -17.26 6.35
N GLU A 16 -4.45 -18.55 6.33
CA GLU A 16 -3.46 -19.63 6.45
C GLU A 16 -2.43 -19.59 5.31
N ALA A 17 -2.86 -19.31 4.08
CA ALA A 17 -1.98 -19.15 2.92
C ALA A 17 -0.97 -17.99 3.08
N GLU A 18 -1.35 -16.97 3.84
CA GLU A 18 -0.50 -15.81 4.16
C GLU A 18 0.29 -16.00 5.48
N GLY A 19 0.27 -17.20 6.03
CA GLY A 19 1.01 -17.52 7.25
C GLY A 19 0.40 -17.00 8.54
N VAL A 20 -0.89 -16.66 8.53
CA VAL A 20 -1.61 -16.23 9.74
C VAL A 20 -2.07 -17.46 10.51
N GLU A 21 -1.73 -17.52 11.78
CA GLU A 21 -2.11 -18.64 12.65
C GLU A 21 -3.57 -18.53 13.08
N ILE A 22 -4.30 -19.64 12.97
CA ILE A 22 -5.71 -19.73 13.34
C ILE A 22 -5.87 -20.40 14.69
N SER A 23 -6.68 -19.80 15.55
CA SER A 23 -7.00 -20.31 16.90
C SER A 23 -8.49 -20.63 17.00
N PRO A 24 -8.89 -21.52 17.94
CA PRO A 24 -10.31 -21.76 18.23
C PRO A 24 -11.03 -20.48 18.69
N GLY A 25 -12.32 -20.40 18.46
CA GLY A 25 -13.16 -19.32 18.98
C GLY A 25 -13.20 -19.32 20.53
N ASN A 26 -13.44 -18.17 21.11
CA ASN A 26 -13.54 -18.00 22.57
C ASN A 26 -14.94 -18.26 23.11
N THR A 27 -15.94 -18.30 22.25
CA THR A 27 -17.34 -18.56 22.61
C THR A 27 -17.95 -19.62 21.68
N GLU A 28 -19.10 -20.15 22.06
CA GLU A 28 -19.80 -21.16 21.26
C GLU A 28 -20.31 -20.64 19.89
N HIS A 29 -20.37 -19.30 19.72
CA HIS A 29 -20.79 -18.68 18.46
C HIS A 29 -19.64 -18.31 17.55
N GLU A 30 -18.41 -18.33 18.06
CA GLU A 30 -17.21 -18.05 17.27
C GLU A 30 -16.66 -19.35 16.67
N LEU A 31 -16.49 -19.37 15.36
CA LEU A 31 -15.96 -20.54 14.66
C LEU A 31 -14.45 -20.65 14.81
N TRP A 32 -13.76 -19.52 14.68
CA TRP A 32 -12.30 -19.44 14.84
C TRP A 32 -11.89 -17.97 15.02
N ARG A 33 -10.63 -17.76 15.42
CA ARG A 33 -10.00 -16.46 15.59
C ARG A 33 -8.62 -16.46 14.93
N ALA A 34 -8.14 -15.28 14.55
CA ALA A 34 -6.78 -15.07 14.07
C ALA A 34 -6.29 -13.70 14.51
N GLU A 35 -4.98 -13.57 14.72
CA GLU A 35 -4.36 -12.29 15.08
C GLU A 35 -3.12 -12.07 14.24
N ARG A 36 -2.93 -10.82 13.80
CA ARG A 36 -1.74 -10.38 13.10
C ARG A 36 -1.54 -8.88 13.27
N ASP A 37 -0.34 -8.47 13.65
CA ASP A 37 0.08 -7.06 13.75
C ASP A 37 -0.87 -6.17 14.57
N GLY A 38 -1.45 -6.72 15.64
CA GLY A 38 -2.37 -6.00 16.52
C GLY A 38 -3.81 -5.93 16.03
N ALA A 39 -4.13 -6.58 14.92
CA ALA A 39 -5.50 -6.76 14.45
C ALA A 39 -5.98 -8.19 14.74
N THR A 40 -7.27 -8.33 15.03
CA THR A 40 -7.93 -9.60 15.33
C THR A 40 -9.06 -9.85 14.35
N VAL A 41 -9.14 -11.06 13.83
CA VAL A 41 -10.27 -11.56 13.05
C VAL A 41 -11.06 -12.54 13.90
N VAL A 42 -12.37 -12.40 13.94
CA VAL A 42 -13.27 -13.32 14.60
C VAL A 42 -14.31 -13.81 13.59
N ALA A 43 -14.38 -15.10 13.41
CA ALA A 43 -15.31 -15.71 12.44
C ALA A 43 -16.58 -16.19 13.11
N TYR A 44 -17.68 -15.87 12.47
CA TYR A 44 -19.03 -16.30 12.81
C TYR A 44 -19.66 -17.02 11.63
N GLU A 45 -20.83 -17.60 11.83
CA GLU A 45 -21.56 -18.22 10.71
C GLU A 45 -21.94 -17.15 9.66
N GLY A 46 -21.38 -17.28 8.44
CA GLY A 46 -21.64 -16.38 7.31
C GLY A 46 -20.89 -15.06 7.29
N SER A 47 -20.08 -14.76 8.31
CA SER A 47 -19.33 -13.49 8.34
C SER A 47 -18.08 -13.56 9.19
N VAL A 48 -17.19 -12.59 8.97
CA VAL A 48 -16.02 -12.34 9.82
C VAL A 48 -15.98 -10.88 10.24
N VAL A 49 -15.53 -10.63 11.46
CA VAL A 49 -15.35 -9.28 12.01
C VAL A 49 -13.86 -9.02 12.17
N VAL A 50 -13.39 -7.90 11.67
CA VAL A 50 -11.99 -7.48 11.81
C VAL A 50 -11.91 -6.27 12.72
N GLN A 51 -11.06 -6.31 13.74
CA GLN A 51 -10.93 -5.24 14.74
C GLN A 51 -9.48 -5.08 15.18
N GLY A 52 -9.17 -3.98 15.87
CA GLY A 52 -7.82 -3.71 16.37
C GLY A 52 -7.07 -2.69 15.51
N SER A 53 -5.76 -2.78 15.52
CA SER A 53 -4.89 -1.87 14.77
C SER A 53 -4.91 -2.23 13.28
N ASP A 54 -5.14 -1.23 12.44
CA ASP A 54 -5.13 -1.38 10.98
C ASP A 54 -5.95 -2.57 10.43
N PRO A 55 -7.25 -2.62 10.72
CA PRO A 55 -8.08 -3.76 10.33
C PRO A 55 -8.22 -3.92 8.80
N ALA A 56 -8.00 -2.85 8.04
CA ALA A 56 -8.12 -2.86 6.58
C ALA A 56 -7.14 -3.84 5.91
N ARG A 57 -5.96 -4.01 6.51
CA ARG A 57 -4.94 -4.94 6.01
C ARG A 57 -5.41 -6.40 6.06
N LEU A 58 -5.95 -6.84 7.19
CA LEU A 58 -6.51 -8.18 7.31
C LEU A 58 -7.80 -8.36 6.52
N ALA A 59 -8.63 -7.31 6.46
CA ALA A 59 -9.84 -7.32 5.65
C ALA A 59 -9.51 -7.56 4.17
N GLY A 60 -8.49 -6.90 3.64
CA GLY A 60 -8.00 -7.09 2.27
C GLY A 60 -7.58 -8.53 1.98
N LEU A 61 -6.88 -9.18 2.90
CA LEU A 61 -6.51 -10.60 2.78
C LEU A 61 -7.73 -11.52 2.74
N ILE A 62 -8.72 -11.24 3.58
CA ILE A 62 -9.95 -12.04 3.68
C ILE A 62 -10.81 -11.92 2.43
N GLU A 63 -10.96 -10.72 1.91
CA GLU A 63 -11.73 -10.43 0.70
C GLU A 63 -11.06 -11.00 -0.56
N GLY A 64 -9.84 -11.47 -0.43
CA GLY A 64 -9.18 -12.28 -1.44
C GLY A 64 -8.19 -11.54 -2.29
N GLY A 65 -7.49 -10.60 -1.66
CA GLY A 65 -6.55 -9.81 -2.39
C GLY A 65 -7.26 -9.19 -3.58
N GLY A 66 -8.50 -8.86 -3.44
CA GLY A 66 -9.27 -8.31 -4.51
C GLY A 66 -9.45 -6.83 -4.32
N GLY A 67 -9.71 -6.19 -5.41
CA GLY A 67 -10.10 -4.82 -5.41
C GLY A 67 -9.04 -3.90 -5.99
N ARG A 68 -9.57 -2.77 -6.40
CA ARG A 68 -8.81 -1.69 -7.01
C ARG A 68 -8.48 -0.64 -5.95
N ALA A 69 -7.24 -0.21 -5.91
CA ALA A 69 -6.84 0.96 -5.14
C ALA A 69 -6.32 2.06 -6.07
N HIS A 70 -6.68 3.29 -5.77
CA HIS A 70 -6.01 4.46 -6.31
C HIS A 70 -4.81 4.76 -5.42
N VAL A 71 -3.64 4.86 -6.00
CA VAL A 71 -2.37 5.03 -5.28
C VAL A 71 -1.81 6.42 -5.58
N TYR A 72 -1.58 7.20 -4.54
CA TYR A 72 -0.91 8.49 -4.61
C TYR A 72 0.42 8.40 -3.87
N PHE A 73 1.46 8.97 -4.44
CA PHE A 73 2.78 8.97 -3.84
C PHE A 73 3.50 10.29 -4.08
N ASP A 74 4.34 10.70 -3.13
CA ASP A 74 5.18 11.87 -3.27
C ASP A 74 6.45 11.71 -2.43
N GLY A 75 7.57 12.18 -2.95
CA GLY A 75 8.84 12.25 -2.25
C GLY A 75 9.26 13.70 -2.06
N ALA A 76 9.79 14.01 -0.89
CA ALA A 76 10.28 15.34 -0.57
C ALA A 76 11.74 15.29 -0.12
N SER A 77 12.52 16.30 -0.52
CA SER A 77 13.90 16.46 -0.08
C SER A 77 14.18 17.92 0.30
N ARG A 78 14.83 18.14 1.43
CA ARG A 78 15.27 19.47 1.88
C ARG A 78 16.66 19.80 1.32
N GLY A 79 16.85 19.63 0.04
CA GLY A 79 18.06 19.80 -0.71
C GLY A 79 18.17 18.72 -1.78
N ASN A 80 19.11 18.87 -2.72
CA ASN A 80 19.22 17.94 -3.84
C ASN A 80 20.69 17.48 -4.03
N PRO A 81 21.24 16.56 -3.19
CA PRO A 81 20.55 15.79 -2.13
C PRO A 81 20.39 16.52 -0.80
N GLY A 82 19.53 16.00 0.04
CA GLY A 82 19.29 16.49 1.39
C GLY A 82 18.44 15.52 2.20
N PRO A 83 18.09 15.87 3.45
CA PRO A 83 17.14 15.08 4.24
C PRO A 83 15.85 14.86 3.44
N ALA A 84 15.39 13.63 3.37
CA ALA A 84 14.29 13.24 2.50
C ALA A 84 13.27 12.35 3.23
N ALA A 85 12.06 12.38 2.74
CA ALA A 85 10.95 11.56 3.22
C ALA A 85 10.01 11.19 2.07
N VAL A 86 9.20 10.18 2.32
CA VAL A 86 8.17 9.70 1.40
C VAL A 86 6.79 9.81 2.03
N GLY A 87 5.77 9.98 1.20
CA GLY A 87 4.37 9.93 1.60
C GLY A 87 3.57 9.16 0.57
N TRP A 88 2.58 8.43 1.01
CA TRP A 88 1.71 7.67 0.12
C TRP A 88 0.31 7.51 0.71
N VAL A 89 -0.66 7.34 -0.18
CA VAL A 89 -2.07 7.16 0.17
C VAL A 89 -2.68 6.10 -0.73
N LEU A 90 -3.42 5.18 -0.13
CA LEU A 90 -4.24 4.19 -0.85
C LEU A 90 -5.71 4.54 -0.67
N VAL A 91 -6.43 4.72 -1.76
CA VAL A 91 -7.83 5.14 -1.76
C VAL A 91 -8.68 4.11 -2.49
N THR A 92 -9.81 3.75 -1.88
CA THR A 92 -10.83 2.89 -2.49
C THR A 92 -12.15 3.65 -2.62
N GLY A 93 -13.19 2.99 -3.12
CA GLY A 93 -14.54 3.59 -3.15
C GLY A 93 -15.09 3.97 -1.79
N ASP A 94 -14.56 3.40 -0.71
CA ASP A 94 -14.96 3.67 0.67
C ASP A 94 -14.15 4.80 1.34
N GLY A 95 -13.20 5.39 0.62
CA GLY A 95 -12.33 6.45 1.12
C GLY A 95 -10.87 6.02 1.25
N ILE A 96 -10.14 6.67 2.14
CA ILE A 96 -8.73 6.32 2.40
C ILE A 96 -8.66 4.97 3.12
N ALA A 97 -8.10 3.97 2.44
CA ALA A 97 -7.88 2.65 3.03
C ALA A 97 -6.64 2.63 3.91
N ALA A 98 -5.58 3.32 3.49
CA ALA A 98 -4.32 3.42 4.23
C ALA A 98 -3.53 4.63 3.76
N GLU A 99 -2.67 5.13 4.62
CA GLU A 99 -1.70 6.16 4.29
C GLU A 99 -0.46 5.99 5.16
N GLY A 100 0.67 6.49 4.70
CA GLY A 100 1.91 6.41 5.45
C GLY A 100 2.92 7.45 5.04
N SER A 101 3.90 7.65 5.91
CA SER A 101 5.03 8.52 5.67
C SER A 101 6.25 8.01 6.41
N GLU A 102 7.43 8.28 5.87
CA GLU A 102 8.68 7.78 6.42
C GLU A 102 9.85 8.67 6.01
N ARG A 103 10.77 8.92 6.94
CA ARG A 103 12.07 9.52 6.61
C ARG A 103 12.97 8.45 5.99
N ILE A 104 13.68 8.81 4.94
CA ILE A 104 14.55 7.89 4.19
C ILE A 104 16.03 8.28 4.21
N GLY A 105 16.43 9.18 5.11
CA GLY A 105 17.80 9.69 5.17
C GLY A 105 18.03 10.77 4.13
N ARG A 106 19.20 10.76 3.47
CA ARG A 106 19.56 11.73 2.43
C ARG A 106 19.27 11.16 1.05
N ALA A 107 18.60 11.94 0.22
CA ALA A 107 18.28 11.58 -1.15
C ALA A 107 18.10 12.84 -2.02
N THR A 108 18.21 12.67 -3.32
CA THR A 108 17.78 13.67 -4.29
C THR A 108 16.26 13.66 -4.40
N ASN A 109 15.66 14.70 -4.99
CA ASN A 109 14.22 14.73 -5.23
C ASN A 109 13.74 13.50 -6.02
N ASN A 110 14.45 13.14 -7.10
CA ASN A 110 14.06 11.99 -7.91
C ASN A 110 14.21 10.66 -7.18
N GLN A 111 15.23 10.50 -6.35
CA GLN A 111 15.40 9.32 -5.50
C GLN A 111 14.27 9.21 -4.48
N ALA A 112 13.87 10.32 -3.87
CA ALA A 112 12.76 10.36 -2.92
C ALA A 112 11.43 10.02 -3.59
N GLU A 113 11.18 10.50 -4.79
CA GLU A 113 9.98 10.17 -5.58
C GLU A 113 9.89 8.68 -5.89
N TYR A 114 10.98 8.07 -6.34
CA TYR A 114 11.03 6.61 -6.56
C TYR A 114 10.82 5.83 -5.26
N ALA A 115 11.46 6.27 -4.18
CA ALA A 115 11.30 5.63 -2.87
C ALA A 115 9.84 5.69 -2.39
N ALA A 116 9.14 6.80 -2.65
CA ALA A 116 7.72 6.95 -2.33
C ALA A 116 6.86 5.96 -3.12
N LEU A 117 7.12 5.81 -4.41
CA LEU A 117 6.42 4.84 -5.25
C LEU A 117 6.65 3.41 -4.77
N ILE A 118 7.89 3.05 -4.45
CA ILE A 118 8.24 1.73 -3.91
C ILE A 118 7.47 1.47 -2.60
N ALA A 119 7.48 2.42 -1.67
CA ALA A 119 6.77 2.30 -0.40
C ALA A 119 5.25 2.13 -0.60
N ALA A 120 4.66 2.90 -1.53
CA ALA A 120 3.25 2.80 -1.88
C ALA A 120 2.89 1.43 -2.46
N LEU A 121 3.71 0.90 -3.36
CA LEU A 121 3.49 -0.41 -3.98
C LEU A 121 3.64 -1.57 -2.97
N GLU A 122 4.63 -1.49 -2.09
CA GLU A 122 4.79 -2.46 -1.00
C GLU A 122 3.58 -2.46 -0.08
N ALA A 123 3.08 -1.28 0.29
CA ALA A 123 1.87 -1.14 1.09
C ALA A 123 0.65 -1.72 0.38
N ALA A 124 0.45 -1.42 -0.91
CA ALA A 124 -0.66 -1.95 -1.69
C ALA A 124 -0.63 -3.48 -1.77
N ALA A 125 0.56 -4.07 -1.92
CA ALA A 125 0.73 -5.53 -1.88
C ALA A 125 0.38 -6.10 -0.50
N ASP A 126 0.82 -5.46 0.57
CA ASP A 126 0.53 -5.87 1.94
C ASP A 126 -0.96 -5.81 2.26
N TYR A 127 -1.69 -4.82 1.73
CA TYR A 127 -3.14 -4.69 1.88
C TYR A 127 -3.94 -5.63 0.97
N GLY A 128 -3.27 -6.37 0.09
CA GLY A 128 -3.89 -7.39 -0.75
C GLY A 128 -4.63 -6.88 -1.98
N PHE A 129 -4.39 -5.64 -2.40
CA PHE A 129 -4.94 -5.13 -3.66
C PHE A 129 -4.30 -5.84 -4.85
N ASP A 130 -5.09 -6.10 -5.89
CA ASP A 130 -4.63 -6.76 -7.12
C ASP A 130 -4.68 -5.88 -8.36
N GLU A 131 -5.39 -4.74 -8.28
CA GLU A 131 -5.46 -3.76 -9.35
C GLU A 131 -5.15 -2.36 -8.82
N LEU A 132 -4.22 -1.66 -9.47
CA LEU A 132 -3.79 -0.34 -9.04
C LEU A 132 -3.98 0.72 -10.13
N VAL A 133 -4.52 1.88 -9.73
CA VAL A 133 -4.53 3.10 -10.51
C VAL A 133 -3.57 4.07 -9.81
N ILE A 134 -2.35 4.19 -10.33
CA ILE A 134 -1.25 4.90 -9.67
C ILE A 134 -1.13 6.31 -10.26
N LYS A 135 -1.03 7.30 -9.39
CA LYS A 135 -0.94 8.71 -9.76
C LYS A 135 0.20 9.39 -9.02
N GLY A 136 1.03 10.09 -9.77
CA GLY A 136 2.13 10.87 -9.23
C GLY A 136 2.32 12.18 -9.98
N ASP A 137 2.91 13.17 -9.33
CA ASP A 137 3.14 14.49 -9.92
C ASP A 137 4.54 14.65 -10.53
N SER A 138 5.36 13.59 -10.51
CA SER A 138 6.66 13.57 -11.17
C SER A 138 6.57 12.96 -12.55
N GLN A 139 6.62 13.79 -13.57
CA GLN A 139 6.63 13.36 -14.97
C GLN A 139 7.81 12.43 -15.27
N LEU A 140 8.99 12.71 -14.71
CA LEU A 140 10.19 11.89 -14.91
C LEU A 140 9.96 10.45 -14.43
N ILE A 141 9.46 10.27 -13.22
CA ILE A 141 9.22 8.95 -12.64
C ILE A 141 8.19 8.18 -13.47
N VAL A 142 7.07 8.81 -13.77
CA VAL A 142 6.00 8.19 -14.56
C VAL A 142 6.53 7.72 -15.92
N LYS A 143 7.24 8.57 -16.64
CA LYS A 143 7.75 8.24 -17.97
C LYS A 143 8.87 7.21 -17.95
N GLN A 144 9.75 7.25 -16.94
CA GLN A 144 10.80 6.24 -16.80
C GLN A 144 10.22 4.85 -16.49
N VAL A 145 9.26 4.77 -15.57
CA VAL A 145 8.61 3.49 -15.22
C VAL A 145 7.83 2.92 -16.41
N ARG A 146 7.15 3.78 -17.17
CA ARG A 146 6.43 3.39 -18.39
C ARG A 146 7.33 3.02 -19.56
N GLY A 147 8.64 3.29 -19.45
CA GLY A 147 9.61 3.00 -20.50
C GLY A 147 9.66 4.04 -21.63
N GLU A 148 8.99 5.18 -21.47
CA GLU A 148 9.00 6.28 -22.44
C GLU A 148 10.29 7.10 -22.38
N TRP A 149 10.92 7.18 -21.19
CA TRP A 149 12.20 7.82 -20.95
C TRP A 149 13.20 6.83 -20.35
N ASP A 150 14.47 6.96 -20.73
CA ASP A 150 15.54 6.16 -20.16
C ASP A 150 15.91 6.63 -18.76
N ALA A 151 16.31 5.71 -17.90
CA ALA A 151 16.93 5.99 -16.62
C ALA A 151 18.45 5.81 -16.75
N ASN A 152 19.18 6.89 -16.95
CA ASN A 152 20.63 6.88 -17.13
C ASN A 152 21.40 6.88 -15.81
N ASP A 153 20.80 7.44 -14.76
CA ASP A 153 21.37 7.40 -13.42
C ASP A 153 21.30 5.97 -12.86
N PRO A 154 22.45 5.38 -12.41
CA PRO A 154 22.45 4.01 -11.90
C PRO A 154 21.53 3.79 -10.69
N THR A 155 21.42 4.77 -9.79
CA THR A 155 20.55 4.70 -8.60
C THR A 155 19.10 4.70 -9.00
N LEU A 156 18.68 5.56 -9.92
CA LEU A 156 17.31 5.61 -10.42
C LEU A 156 16.96 4.36 -11.23
N ARG A 157 17.91 3.83 -11.99
CA ARG A 157 17.72 2.58 -12.74
C ARG A 157 17.44 1.41 -11.82
N GLU A 158 18.17 1.29 -10.73
CA GLU A 158 18.00 0.26 -9.71
C GLU A 158 16.60 0.34 -9.08
N LYS A 159 16.18 1.55 -8.74
CA LYS A 159 14.83 1.80 -8.20
C LYS A 159 13.73 1.49 -9.21
N ARG A 160 13.94 1.81 -10.48
CA ARG A 160 13.00 1.46 -11.56
C ARG A 160 12.82 -0.05 -11.69
N VAL A 161 13.90 -0.81 -11.59
CA VAL A 161 13.86 -2.28 -11.59
C VAL A 161 12.99 -2.78 -10.44
N ARG A 162 13.19 -2.24 -9.24
CA ARG A 162 12.39 -2.61 -8.06
C ARG A 162 10.90 -2.29 -8.24
N VAL A 163 10.57 -1.12 -8.79
CA VAL A 163 9.20 -0.73 -9.10
C VAL A 163 8.56 -1.73 -10.06
N ARG A 164 9.27 -2.11 -11.12
CA ARG A 164 8.76 -3.08 -12.10
C ARG A 164 8.56 -4.47 -11.52
N GLU A 165 9.44 -4.90 -10.62
CA GLU A 165 9.27 -6.17 -9.90
C GLU A 165 7.98 -6.14 -9.06
N LEU A 166 7.74 -5.06 -8.32
CA LEU A 166 6.54 -4.90 -7.52
C LEU A 166 5.27 -4.86 -8.38
N LEU A 167 5.30 -4.10 -9.49
CA LEU A 167 4.17 -4.02 -10.42
C LEU A 167 3.82 -5.38 -11.04
N GLY A 168 4.81 -6.23 -11.27
CA GLY A 168 4.59 -7.59 -11.79
C GLY A 168 3.77 -8.49 -10.85
N GLY A 169 3.65 -8.14 -9.58
CA GLY A 169 2.85 -8.86 -8.60
C GLY A 169 1.36 -8.50 -8.61
N PHE A 170 0.95 -7.49 -9.36
CA PHE A 170 -0.45 -7.06 -9.48
C PHE A 170 -1.05 -7.58 -10.79
N GLU A 171 -2.34 -7.91 -10.78
CA GLU A 171 -3.04 -8.39 -11.98
C GLU A 171 -3.15 -7.32 -13.07
N ALA A 172 -3.39 -6.07 -12.65
CA ALA A 172 -3.48 -4.92 -13.55
C ALA A 172 -3.00 -3.66 -12.84
N TRP A 173 -2.40 -2.77 -13.60
CA TRP A 173 -1.99 -1.46 -13.08
C TRP A 173 -1.95 -0.42 -14.20
N SER A 174 -2.13 0.83 -13.82
CA SER A 174 -1.85 1.99 -14.65
C SER A 174 -1.05 3.00 -13.83
N LEU A 175 -0.22 3.80 -14.50
CA LEU A 175 0.59 4.84 -13.89
C LEU A 175 0.50 6.09 -14.75
N ASP A 176 -0.05 7.16 -14.19
CA ASP A 176 -0.28 8.41 -14.87
C ASP A 176 0.25 9.61 -14.10
N HIS A 177 0.67 10.62 -14.86
CA HIS A 177 1.06 11.91 -14.31
C HIS A 177 -0.18 12.75 -14.01
N VAL A 178 -0.24 13.34 -12.83
CA VAL A 178 -1.32 14.24 -12.40
C VAL A 178 -0.77 15.57 -11.94
N PRO A 179 -1.59 16.64 -11.95
CA PRO A 179 -1.19 17.91 -11.35
C PRO A 179 -0.91 17.76 -9.86
N ARG A 180 -0.01 18.61 -9.35
CA ARG A 180 0.41 18.59 -7.95
C ARG A 180 -0.75 18.74 -6.97
N GLU A 181 -1.76 19.53 -7.33
CA GLU A 181 -2.96 19.78 -6.52
C GLU A 181 -3.76 18.51 -6.24
N ILE A 182 -3.72 17.53 -7.13
CA ILE A 182 -4.40 16.23 -6.98
C ILE A 182 -3.60 15.31 -6.03
N ASN A 183 -2.30 15.59 -5.84
CA ASN A 183 -1.38 14.79 -5.02
C ASN A 183 -1.13 15.39 -3.63
N ASP A 184 -1.97 16.32 -3.19
CA ASP A 184 -1.78 17.11 -1.96
C ASP A 184 -1.58 16.25 -0.70
N ARG A 185 -2.37 15.21 -0.52
CA ARG A 185 -2.27 14.41 0.72
C ARG A 185 -0.95 13.65 0.82
N ALA A 186 -0.45 13.09 -0.28
CA ALA A 186 0.86 12.44 -0.30
C ALA A 186 1.99 13.47 -0.05
N ASP A 187 1.89 14.65 -0.63
CA ASP A 187 2.82 15.76 -0.40
C ASP A 187 2.83 16.18 1.08
N GLU A 188 1.67 16.37 1.68
CA GLU A 188 1.54 16.69 3.11
C GLU A 188 2.24 15.64 3.99
N LEU A 189 1.98 14.35 3.74
CA LEU A 189 2.56 13.26 4.52
C LEU A 189 4.08 13.23 4.43
N ALA A 190 4.65 13.42 3.25
CA ALA A 190 6.10 13.49 3.06
C ALA A 190 6.71 14.68 3.81
N ASN A 191 6.09 15.85 3.72
CA ASN A 191 6.55 17.06 4.42
C ASN A 191 6.40 16.95 5.94
N GLU A 192 5.31 16.40 6.44
CA GLU A 192 5.10 16.14 7.87
C GLU A 192 6.20 15.25 8.44
N ALA A 193 6.61 14.21 7.71
CA ALA A 193 7.68 13.32 8.13
C ALA A 193 9.04 14.05 8.24
N LEU A 194 9.30 15.02 7.36
CA LEU A 194 10.52 15.84 7.41
C LEU A 194 10.50 16.88 8.53
N ASP A 195 9.34 17.43 8.81
CA ASP A 195 9.17 18.53 9.78
C ASP A 195 8.91 18.02 11.21
N GLY A 196 8.60 16.73 11.33
CA GLY A 196 8.28 16.07 12.60
C GLY A 196 9.45 15.67 13.50
#